data_803627eb49115a37e299504e8b94caf1
#
_entry.id   803627eb49115a37e299504e8b94caf1
#
_cell.length_a   1.000
_cell.length_b   1.000
_cell.length_c   1.000
_cell.angle_alpha   90.00
_cell.angle_beta   90.00
_cell.angle_gamma   90.00
#
_symmetry.space_group_name_H-M   'P 1'
#
loop_
_entity.id
_entity.type
_entity.pdbx_description
1 polymer ?
#
loop_
_entity_poly.entity_id
_entity_poly.type
_entity_poly.pdbx_seq_one_letter_code
_entity_poly.pdbx_strand_id
1 'polypeptide(L)'
;IFEYVPNKYSVTDENLKTSDAIEIKIGQATKPGMGGLLPGDKVTPEIAKVRGKKAGEDIISPSRFPNINSKKDLKDLVDELRLKSEGRPIGIKIAAGYIENDLEFISYAKPDFITVDGRGGATGASPLLVRDSTSIPTIFALHRARKYLDEHDLDIDLVITGGLRVSSDFAKALAMGADAIAIASASLIAVACQQYRLCDKGQCPVGVATQDKELRSRLKTDIGAKRLTNYLNASLEEIKTFARITGTAASIVSKIILPFSMIAPS
;
A
#
# COMPACT_ATOMS: atom_id res chain seq x y z
N ILE A 1 6.18 -3.28 -7.19
CA ILE A 1 4.80 -3.82 -7.30
C ILE A 1 3.94 -2.81 -8.05
N PHE A 2 3.23 -3.23 -9.10
CA PHE A 2 2.30 -2.40 -9.85
C PHE A 2 0.94 -2.37 -9.13
N GLU A 3 0.42 -1.18 -8.80
CA GLU A 3 -0.91 -1.02 -8.18
C GLU A 3 -2.00 -1.00 -9.25
N TYR A 4 -2.79 -2.07 -9.34
CA TYR A 4 -3.91 -2.18 -10.26
C TYR A 4 -5.19 -1.66 -9.59
N VAL A 5 -5.74 -0.56 -10.12
CA VAL A 5 -6.91 0.16 -9.57
C VAL A 5 -8.08 0.19 -10.55
N PRO A 6 -9.33 0.46 -10.10
CA PRO A 6 -10.51 0.49 -10.97
C PRO A 6 -10.39 1.41 -12.18
N ASN A 7 -9.65 2.49 -12.07
CA ASN A 7 -9.41 3.44 -13.17
C ASN A 7 -8.36 2.98 -14.19
N LYS A 8 -7.70 1.84 -13.95
CA LYS A 8 -6.68 1.27 -14.82
C LYS A 8 -5.57 2.27 -15.24
N TYR A 9 -5.15 3.15 -14.33
CA TYR A 9 -4.06 4.09 -14.59
C TYR A 9 -2.78 3.38 -14.96
N SER A 10 -2.16 3.83 -16.06
CA SER A 10 -0.89 3.29 -16.56
C SER A 10 -0.87 1.77 -16.77
N VAL A 11 -2.02 1.13 -16.92
CA VAL A 11 -2.10 -0.30 -17.24
C VAL A 11 -1.71 -0.50 -18.70
N THR A 12 -0.48 -0.96 -18.90
CA THR A 12 0.06 -1.37 -20.20
C THR A 12 0.69 -2.76 -20.06
N ASP A 13 0.78 -3.50 -21.14
CA ASP A 13 1.44 -4.81 -21.11
C ASP A 13 2.90 -4.70 -20.65
N GLU A 14 3.59 -3.62 -21.02
CA GLU A 14 4.95 -3.34 -20.60
C GLU A 14 5.04 -3.17 -19.07
N ASN A 15 4.19 -2.33 -18.47
CA ASN A 15 4.18 -2.10 -17.03
C ASN A 15 3.83 -3.37 -16.23
N LEU A 16 2.94 -4.20 -16.76
CA LEU A 16 2.60 -5.47 -16.12
C LEU A 16 3.76 -6.47 -16.15
N LYS A 17 4.48 -6.55 -17.27
CA LYS A 17 5.61 -7.49 -17.44
C LYS A 17 6.88 -7.05 -16.73
N THR A 18 7.14 -5.75 -16.69
CA THR A 18 8.37 -5.21 -16.06
C THR A 18 8.26 -5.05 -14.55
N SER A 19 7.06 -5.14 -13.98
CA SER A 19 6.86 -5.11 -12.52
C SER A 19 7.21 -6.44 -11.89
N ASP A 20 7.73 -6.42 -10.65
CA ASP A 20 8.06 -7.65 -9.90
C ASP A 20 6.81 -8.37 -9.39
N ALA A 21 5.73 -7.64 -9.15
CA ALA A 21 4.42 -8.16 -8.75
C ALA A 21 3.31 -7.17 -9.12
N ILE A 22 2.06 -7.62 -9.08
CA ILE A 22 0.87 -6.77 -9.32
C ILE A 22 -0.04 -6.86 -8.10
N GLU A 23 -0.51 -5.72 -7.59
CA GLU A 23 -1.46 -5.67 -6.48
C GLU A 23 -2.80 -5.08 -6.92
N ILE A 24 -3.85 -5.88 -6.90
CA ILE A 24 -5.24 -5.42 -7.14
C ILE A 24 -5.72 -4.71 -5.89
N LYS A 25 -5.88 -3.39 -5.97
CA LYS A 25 -6.29 -2.58 -4.83
C LYS A 25 -7.80 -2.41 -4.77
N ILE A 26 -8.43 -3.19 -3.94
CA ILE A 26 -9.88 -3.11 -3.67
C ILE A 26 -10.18 -2.03 -2.65
N GLY A 27 -9.35 -1.91 -1.60
CA GLY A 27 -9.53 -0.96 -0.53
C GLY A 27 -8.22 -0.42 0.04
N GLN A 28 -8.33 0.57 0.92
CA GLN A 28 -7.18 1.20 1.60
C GLN A 28 -7.61 1.75 2.95
N ALA A 29 -6.95 1.35 4.01
CA ALA A 29 -7.07 1.91 5.36
C ALA A 29 -8.53 2.16 5.81
N THR A 30 -8.94 3.41 5.96
CA THR A 30 -10.29 3.79 6.39
C THR A 30 -11.21 4.16 5.22
N LYS A 31 -10.90 3.70 4.01
CA LYS A 31 -11.70 3.97 2.80
C LYS A 31 -12.25 2.68 2.16
N PRO A 32 -12.88 1.76 2.89
CA PRO A 32 -13.56 0.66 2.25
C PRO A 32 -14.76 1.21 1.45
N GLY A 33 -14.85 0.87 0.19
CA GLY A 33 -15.94 1.33 -0.68
C GLY A 33 -15.98 2.82 -0.96
N MET A 34 -14.92 3.57 -0.66
CA MET A 34 -14.75 4.95 -1.07
C MET A 34 -13.75 5.05 -2.21
N GLY A 35 -14.15 5.63 -3.31
CA GLY A 35 -13.24 6.00 -4.38
C GLY A 35 -12.27 7.11 -3.98
N GLY A 36 -11.35 7.44 -4.87
CA GLY A 36 -10.46 8.58 -4.72
C GLY A 36 -11.01 9.82 -5.40
N LEU A 37 -10.63 10.98 -4.88
CA LEU A 37 -10.84 12.28 -5.53
C LEU A 37 -9.47 12.95 -5.70
N LEU A 38 -9.13 13.33 -6.92
CA LEU A 38 -8.06 14.28 -7.20
C LEU A 38 -8.71 15.57 -7.69
N PRO A 39 -8.68 16.66 -6.90
CA PRO A 39 -9.25 17.93 -7.28
C PRO A 39 -8.63 18.49 -8.56
N GLY A 40 -9.42 19.16 -9.38
CA GLY A 40 -9.02 19.67 -10.69
C GLY A 40 -7.83 20.63 -10.65
N ASP A 41 -7.72 21.43 -9.58
CA ASP A 41 -6.58 22.33 -9.35
C ASP A 41 -5.23 21.61 -9.23
N LYS A 42 -5.25 20.30 -8.93
CA LYS A 42 -4.06 19.43 -8.88
C LYS A 42 -3.84 18.64 -10.15
N VAL A 43 -4.80 18.66 -11.09
CA VAL A 43 -4.72 17.91 -12.34
C VAL A 43 -3.95 18.73 -13.38
N THR A 44 -2.63 18.63 -13.33
CA THR A 44 -1.75 19.24 -14.34
C THR A 44 -1.93 18.54 -15.72
N PRO A 45 -1.51 19.18 -16.82
CA PRO A 45 -1.52 18.53 -18.14
C PRO A 45 -0.78 17.18 -18.17
N GLU A 46 0.30 17.05 -17.43
CA GLU A 46 1.09 15.82 -17.30
C GLU A 46 0.28 14.73 -16.59
N ILE A 47 -0.32 15.05 -15.44
CA ILE A 47 -1.18 14.13 -14.69
C ILE A 47 -2.41 13.72 -15.54
N ALA A 48 -3.01 14.67 -16.23
CA ALA A 48 -4.14 14.43 -17.11
C ALA A 48 -3.79 13.43 -18.21
N LYS A 49 -2.63 13.59 -18.84
CA LYS A 49 -2.13 12.67 -19.87
C LYS A 49 -1.96 11.24 -19.33
N VAL A 50 -1.28 11.07 -18.19
CA VAL A 50 -1.05 9.76 -17.56
C VAL A 50 -2.37 9.09 -17.16
N ARG A 51 -3.35 9.86 -16.70
CA ARG A 51 -4.64 9.35 -16.24
C ARG A 51 -5.72 9.26 -17.33
N GLY A 52 -5.43 9.68 -18.55
CA GLY A 52 -6.40 9.70 -19.66
C GLY A 52 -7.60 10.60 -19.36
N LYS A 53 -7.37 11.77 -18.74
CA LYS A 53 -8.38 12.73 -18.30
C LYS A 53 -8.04 14.13 -18.80
N LYS A 54 -8.93 15.11 -18.56
CA LYS A 54 -8.67 16.50 -18.92
C LYS A 54 -7.98 17.24 -17.76
N ALA A 55 -7.03 18.11 -18.10
CA ALA A 55 -6.38 18.98 -17.12
C ALA A 55 -7.38 19.98 -16.53
N GLY A 56 -7.26 20.26 -15.23
CA GLY A 56 -8.13 21.20 -14.52
C GLY A 56 -9.50 20.65 -14.14
N GLU A 57 -9.84 19.40 -14.50
CA GLU A 57 -11.09 18.75 -14.09
C GLU A 57 -10.86 17.75 -12.96
N ASP A 58 -11.83 17.65 -12.02
CA ASP A 58 -11.79 16.65 -10.96
C ASP A 58 -11.71 15.24 -11.52
N ILE A 59 -10.82 14.42 -10.95
CA ILE A 59 -10.73 13.00 -11.27
C ILE A 59 -11.30 12.19 -10.12
N ILE A 60 -12.49 11.61 -10.34
CA ILE A 60 -13.17 10.76 -9.39
C ILE A 60 -12.88 9.30 -9.74
N SER A 61 -12.32 8.56 -8.81
CA SER A 61 -12.11 7.12 -8.93
C SER A 61 -13.35 6.36 -8.47
N PRO A 62 -13.76 5.28 -9.18
CA PRO A 62 -14.86 4.45 -8.73
C PRO A 62 -14.62 3.88 -7.32
N SER A 63 -15.69 3.69 -6.56
CA SER A 63 -15.64 3.09 -5.22
C SER A 63 -15.40 1.57 -5.25
N ARG A 64 -15.58 0.94 -6.41
CA ARG A 64 -15.41 -0.49 -6.64
C ARG A 64 -14.96 -0.75 -8.07
N PHE A 65 -14.47 -1.95 -8.34
CA PHE A 65 -14.26 -2.42 -9.69
C PHE A 65 -15.61 -2.67 -10.38
N PRO A 66 -15.91 -2.01 -11.51
CA PRO A 66 -17.21 -2.14 -12.17
C PRO A 66 -17.50 -3.56 -12.69
N ASN A 67 -16.46 -4.30 -13.00
CA ASN A 67 -16.51 -5.65 -13.59
C ASN A 67 -16.29 -6.79 -12.58
N ILE A 68 -16.19 -6.51 -11.28
CA ILE A 68 -16.10 -7.52 -10.23
C ILE A 68 -17.40 -7.52 -9.43
N ASN A 69 -18.25 -8.51 -9.68
CA ASN A 69 -19.53 -8.68 -9.02
C ASN A 69 -19.63 -10.04 -8.29
N SER A 70 -18.67 -10.93 -8.52
CA SER A 70 -18.60 -12.26 -7.90
C SER A 70 -17.16 -12.65 -7.60
N LYS A 71 -16.99 -13.70 -6.77
CA LYS A 71 -15.69 -14.33 -6.50
C LYS A 71 -15.04 -14.82 -7.81
N LYS A 72 -15.84 -15.29 -8.74
CA LYS A 72 -15.38 -15.75 -10.05
C LYS A 72 -14.80 -14.60 -10.88
N ASP A 73 -15.45 -13.44 -10.92
CA ASP A 73 -14.94 -12.30 -11.68
C ASP A 73 -13.58 -11.84 -11.15
N LEU A 74 -13.40 -11.88 -9.82
CA LEU A 74 -12.11 -11.57 -9.21
C LEU A 74 -11.04 -12.60 -9.58
N LYS A 75 -11.42 -13.89 -9.58
CA LYS A 75 -10.51 -14.96 -10.01
C LYS A 75 -10.11 -14.80 -11.47
N ASP A 76 -11.08 -14.53 -12.34
CA ASP A 76 -10.82 -14.33 -13.77
C ASP A 76 -9.86 -13.14 -13.99
N LEU A 77 -9.99 -12.07 -13.20
CA LEU A 77 -9.05 -10.94 -13.23
C LEU A 77 -7.64 -11.34 -12.74
N VAL A 78 -7.53 -12.11 -11.66
CA VAL A 78 -6.24 -12.60 -11.16
C VAL A 78 -5.55 -13.46 -12.23
N ASP A 79 -6.29 -14.38 -12.85
CA ASP A 79 -5.77 -15.26 -13.90
C ASP A 79 -5.36 -14.45 -15.15
N GLU A 80 -6.15 -13.47 -15.56
CA GLU A 80 -5.82 -12.55 -16.65
C GLU A 80 -4.52 -11.79 -16.39
N LEU A 81 -4.38 -11.20 -15.20
CA LEU A 81 -3.19 -10.43 -14.83
C LEU A 81 -1.94 -11.33 -14.75
N ARG A 82 -2.09 -12.54 -14.21
CA ARG A 82 -1.00 -13.52 -14.15
C ARG A 82 -0.53 -13.91 -15.56
N LEU A 83 -1.47 -14.10 -16.48
CA LEU A 83 -1.13 -14.38 -17.88
C LEU A 83 -0.44 -13.19 -18.55
N LYS A 84 -1.01 -11.98 -18.45
CA LYS A 84 -0.46 -10.77 -19.06
C LYS A 84 0.90 -10.36 -18.52
N SER A 85 1.16 -10.63 -17.28
CA SER A 85 2.45 -10.34 -16.63
C SER A 85 3.49 -11.46 -16.78
N GLU A 86 3.18 -12.51 -17.55
CA GLU A 86 4.08 -13.67 -17.75
C GLU A 86 4.44 -14.39 -16.44
N GLY A 87 3.42 -14.55 -15.57
CA GLY A 87 3.56 -15.32 -14.33
C GLY A 87 4.03 -14.53 -13.11
N ARG A 88 3.97 -13.20 -13.13
CA ARG A 88 4.29 -12.39 -11.95
C ARG A 88 3.30 -12.67 -10.81
N PRO A 89 3.74 -12.60 -9.54
CA PRO A 89 2.86 -12.74 -8.39
C PRO A 89 1.72 -11.70 -8.40
N ILE A 90 0.52 -12.15 -8.09
CA ILE A 90 -0.68 -11.29 -8.04
C ILE A 90 -1.17 -11.20 -6.59
N GLY A 91 -1.16 -10.00 -6.04
CA GLY A 91 -1.70 -9.70 -4.72
C GLY A 91 -3.04 -9.00 -4.76
N ILE A 92 -3.74 -9.02 -3.63
CA ILE A 92 -4.99 -8.29 -3.42
C ILE A 92 -4.88 -7.47 -2.14
N LYS A 93 -5.13 -6.14 -2.25
CA LYS A 93 -5.12 -5.23 -1.11
C LYS A 93 -6.53 -4.86 -0.69
N ILE A 94 -6.79 -4.99 0.61
CA ILE A 94 -8.07 -4.64 1.24
C ILE A 94 -7.89 -3.65 2.39
N ALA A 95 -8.93 -2.89 2.68
CA ALA A 95 -9.05 -2.17 3.94
C ALA A 95 -9.45 -3.17 5.05
N ALA A 96 -8.97 -2.96 6.27
CA ALA A 96 -9.31 -3.82 7.40
C ALA A 96 -10.74 -3.59 7.89
N GLY A 97 -11.71 -4.21 7.22
CA GLY A 97 -13.12 -4.16 7.52
C GLY A 97 -13.64 -5.47 8.13
N TYR A 98 -14.43 -6.20 7.38
CA TYR A 98 -14.92 -7.55 7.72
C TYR A 98 -13.89 -8.59 7.30
N ILE A 99 -12.79 -8.72 8.05
CA ILE A 99 -11.59 -9.47 7.66
C ILE A 99 -11.92 -10.87 7.16
N GLU A 100 -12.67 -11.66 7.91
CA GLU A 100 -12.95 -13.06 7.56
C GLU A 100 -13.82 -13.18 6.30
N ASN A 101 -14.83 -12.32 6.16
CA ASN A 101 -15.68 -12.30 4.97
C ASN A 101 -14.90 -11.84 3.72
N ASP A 102 -14.06 -10.83 3.89
CA ASP A 102 -13.23 -10.32 2.81
C ASP A 102 -12.20 -11.39 2.40
N LEU A 103 -11.57 -12.07 3.36
CA LEU A 103 -10.63 -13.16 3.10
C LEU A 103 -11.31 -14.35 2.43
N GLU A 104 -12.52 -14.74 2.86
CA GLU A 104 -13.29 -15.78 2.18
C GLU A 104 -13.55 -15.44 0.71
N PHE A 105 -13.88 -14.17 0.44
CA PHE A 105 -14.15 -13.73 -0.93
C PHE A 105 -12.88 -13.76 -1.79
N ILE A 106 -11.78 -13.19 -1.29
CA ILE A 106 -10.55 -12.99 -2.08
C ILE A 106 -9.72 -14.27 -2.21
N SER A 107 -9.72 -15.16 -1.20
CA SER A 107 -8.97 -16.42 -1.25
C SER A 107 -9.46 -17.35 -2.37
N TYR A 108 -10.73 -17.25 -2.75
CA TYR A 108 -11.27 -17.98 -3.91
C TYR A 108 -10.51 -17.65 -5.21
N ALA A 109 -10.02 -16.43 -5.34
CA ALA A 109 -9.25 -16.01 -6.51
C ALA A 109 -7.81 -16.55 -6.52
N LYS A 110 -7.34 -17.17 -5.43
CA LYS A 110 -5.98 -17.72 -5.26
C LYS A 110 -4.89 -16.68 -5.57
N PRO A 111 -4.88 -15.53 -4.88
CA PRO A 111 -3.78 -14.60 -4.97
C PRO A 111 -2.51 -15.19 -4.35
N ASP A 112 -1.34 -14.69 -4.74
CA ASP A 112 -0.06 -15.09 -4.16
C ASP A 112 0.18 -14.41 -2.81
N PHE A 113 -0.34 -13.20 -2.64
CA PHE A 113 -0.29 -12.48 -1.37
C PHE A 113 -1.54 -11.62 -1.13
N ILE A 114 -1.81 -11.30 0.13
CA ILE A 114 -2.90 -10.41 0.54
C ILE A 114 -2.32 -9.28 1.37
N THR A 115 -2.61 -8.04 1.00
CA THR A 115 -2.25 -6.86 1.80
C THR A 115 -3.45 -6.36 2.59
N VAL A 116 -3.35 -6.39 3.91
CA VAL A 116 -4.36 -5.85 4.82
C VAL A 116 -3.93 -4.48 5.33
N ASP A 117 -4.74 -3.45 5.06
CA ASP A 117 -4.45 -2.06 5.43
C ASP A 117 -5.34 -1.62 6.60
N GLY A 118 -4.75 -1.53 7.79
CA GLY A 118 -5.45 -1.20 9.02
C GLY A 118 -5.75 0.30 9.18
N ARG A 119 -6.55 0.64 10.19
CA ARG A 119 -6.98 2.03 10.49
C ARG A 119 -5.81 3.02 10.54
N GLY A 120 -4.66 2.62 11.08
CA GLY A 120 -3.46 3.46 11.20
C GLY A 120 -2.89 3.95 9.86
N GLY A 121 -3.29 3.34 8.73
CA GLY A 121 -2.93 3.74 7.37
C GLY A 121 -3.77 4.87 6.79
N ALA A 122 -4.72 5.43 7.55
CA ALA A 122 -5.55 6.53 7.09
C ALA A 122 -4.71 7.75 6.66
N THR A 123 -5.03 8.27 5.48
CA THR A 123 -4.33 9.42 4.88
C THR A 123 -5.03 10.74 5.21
N GLY A 124 -4.36 11.87 5.00
CA GLY A 124 -4.97 13.20 5.10
C GLY A 124 -6.13 13.43 4.13
N ALA A 125 -6.21 12.66 3.05
CA ALA A 125 -7.32 12.71 2.09
C ALA A 125 -8.58 11.96 2.54
N SER A 126 -8.53 11.22 3.65
CA SER A 126 -9.74 10.61 4.23
C SER A 126 -10.50 11.65 5.04
N PRO A 127 -11.83 11.79 4.86
CA PRO A 127 -12.64 12.64 5.72
C PRO A 127 -12.45 12.26 7.20
N LEU A 128 -12.44 13.25 8.09
CA LEU A 128 -12.15 13.04 9.52
C LEU A 128 -13.10 12.00 10.14
N LEU A 129 -14.39 12.13 9.87
CA LEU A 129 -15.41 11.19 10.35
C LEU A 129 -15.11 9.73 9.95
N VAL A 130 -14.76 9.52 8.70
CA VAL A 130 -14.44 8.18 8.19
C VAL A 130 -13.15 7.66 8.82
N ARG A 131 -12.11 8.50 8.90
CA ARG A 131 -10.82 8.16 9.48
C ARG A 131 -10.92 7.71 10.94
N ASP A 132 -11.79 8.37 11.71
CA ASP A 132 -11.90 8.12 13.15
C ASP A 132 -12.89 6.98 13.47
N SER A 133 -13.78 6.63 12.53
CA SER A 133 -14.92 5.72 12.79
C SER A 133 -14.92 4.41 12.03
N THR A 134 -14.06 4.25 10.99
CA THR A 134 -14.07 3.04 10.16
C THR A 134 -12.77 2.25 10.30
N SER A 135 -12.81 1.00 9.84
CA SER A 135 -11.70 0.04 9.85
C SER A 135 -11.22 -0.39 11.24
N ILE A 136 -10.53 -1.50 11.26
CA ILE A 136 -9.98 -2.13 12.46
C ILE A 136 -8.54 -1.66 12.68
N PRO A 137 -8.07 -1.48 13.92
CA PRO A 137 -6.66 -1.24 14.21
C PRO A 137 -5.77 -2.34 13.63
N THR A 138 -4.63 -1.94 13.09
CA THR A 138 -3.73 -2.79 12.27
C THR A 138 -3.34 -4.10 12.94
N ILE A 139 -3.00 -4.08 14.23
CA ILE A 139 -2.58 -5.29 14.96
C ILE A 139 -3.75 -6.28 15.14
N PHE A 140 -4.96 -5.79 15.41
CA PHE A 140 -6.15 -6.66 15.47
C PHE A 140 -6.49 -7.24 14.09
N ALA A 141 -6.36 -6.44 13.04
CA ALA A 141 -6.56 -6.91 11.68
C ALA A 141 -5.56 -8.00 11.30
N LEU A 142 -4.27 -7.81 11.62
CA LEU A 142 -3.23 -8.81 11.40
C LEU A 142 -3.54 -10.13 12.11
N HIS A 143 -3.86 -10.08 13.40
CA HIS A 143 -4.19 -11.28 14.17
C HIS A 143 -5.35 -12.06 13.55
N ARG A 144 -6.44 -11.37 13.19
CA ARG A 144 -7.62 -12.00 12.59
C ARG A 144 -7.32 -12.57 11.22
N ALA A 145 -6.56 -11.84 10.39
CA ALA A 145 -6.19 -12.30 9.07
C ALA A 145 -5.29 -13.54 9.13
N ARG A 146 -4.24 -13.53 9.95
CA ARG A 146 -3.36 -14.70 10.11
C ARG A 146 -4.12 -15.91 10.63
N LYS A 147 -4.93 -15.71 11.67
CA LYS A 147 -5.77 -16.78 12.21
C LYS A 147 -6.68 -17.40 11.16
N TYR A 148 -7.33 -16.57 10.33
CA TYR A 148 -8.19 -17.06 9.25
C TYR A 148 -7.43 -17.91 8.23
N LEU A 149 -6.25 -17.43 7.79
CA LEU A 149 -5.44 -18.14 6.80
C LEU A 149 -4.95 -19.49 7.35
N ASP A 150 -4.55 -19.52 8.63
CA ASP A 150 -4.08 -20.76 9.30
C ASP A 150 -5.24 -21.76 9.51
N GLU A 151 -6.40 -21.30 9.96
CA GLU A 151 -7.58 -22.17 10.20
C GLU A 151 -8.15 -22.78 8.91
N HIS A 152 -7.89 -22.15 7.76
CA HIS A 152 -8.36 -22.63 6.45
C HIS A 152 -7.25 -23.25 5.59
N ASP A 153 -6.06 -23.45 6.16
CA ASP A 153 -4.90 -24.04 5.47
C ASP A 153 -4.60 -23.34 4.13
N LEU A 154 -4.61 -22.01 4.14
CA LEU A 154 -4.40 -21.17 2.97
C LEU A 154 -2.94 -20.73 2.90
N ASP A 155 -2.20 -21.25 1.92
CA ASP A 155 -0.82 -20.87 1.62
C ASP A 155 -0.79 -19.57 0.80
N ILE A 156 -1.04 -18.46 1.49
CA ILE A 156 -1.08 -17.11 0.93
C ILE A 156 -0.25 -16.19 1.83
N ASP A 157 0.71 -15.49 1.25
CA ASP A 157 1.54 -14.53 1.99
C ASP A 157 0.69 -13.36 2.52
N LEU A 158 0.89 -13.02 3.80
CA LEU A 158 0.17 -11.94 4.46
C LEU A 158 1.05 -10.70 4.61
N VAL A 159 0.72 -9.66 3.86
CA VAL A 159 1.33 -8.33 3.98
C VAL A 159 0.48 -7.45 4.88
N ILE A 160 1.08 -6.85 5.89
CA ILE A 160 0.41 -5.91 6.79
C ILE A 160 0.89 -4.48 6.57
N THR A 161 -0.06 -3.55 6.57
CA THR A 161 0.23 -2.11 6.53
C THR A 161 -0.77 -1.34 7.39
N GLY A 162 -0.48 -0.08 7.66
CA GLY A 162 -1.38 0.79 8.40
C GLY A 162 -0.78 1.38 9.68
N GLY A 163 0.07 2.38 9.53
CA GLY A 163 0.58 3.17 10.65
C GLY A 163 1.74 2.59 11.43
N LEU A 164 2.36 1.51 10.93
CA LEU A 164 3.61 0.98 11.49
C LEU A 164 4.75 1.96 11.21
N ARG A 165 5.57 2.31 12.23
CA ARG A 165 6.52 3.42 12.11
C ARG A 165 7.92 3.15 12.64
N VAL A 166 8.06 2.27 13.60
CA VAL A 166 9.34 1.99 14.25
C VAL A 166 9.65 0.50 14.21
N SER A 167 10.90 0.16 14.35
CA SER A 167 11.40 -1.23 14.28
C SER A 167 10.67 -2.20 15.21
N SER A 168 10.27 -1.73 16.40
CA SER A 168 9.48 -2.53 17.34
C SER A 168 8.07 -2.86 16.82
N ASP A 169 7.45 -1.95 16.04
CA ASP A 169 6.17 -2.25 15.36
C ASP A 169 6.38 -3.36 14.32
N PHE A 170 7.49 -3.26 13.57
CA PHE A 170 7.83 -4.23 12.53
C PHE A 170 8.11 -5.61 13.13
N ALA A 171 8.94 -5.66 14.16
CA ALA A 171 9.25 -6.91 14.85
C ALA A 171 7.99 -7.59 15.41
N LYS A 172 7.10 -6.82 16.03
CA LYS A 172 5.82 -7.33 16.55
C LYS A 172 4.92 -7.86 15.45
N ALA A 173 4.80 -7.13 14.33
CA ALA A 173 3.97 -7.56 13.21
C ALA A 173 4.49 -8.87 12.59
N LEU A 174 5.81 -9.01 12.41
CA LEU A 174 6.41 -10.26 11.94
C LEU A 174 6.20 -11.41 12.93
N ALA A 175 6.37 -11.14 14.23
CA ALA A 175 6.14 -12.14 15.29
C ALA A 175 4.67 -12.59 15.37
N MET A 176 3.73 -11.74 14.94
CA MET A 176 2.30 -12.05 14.87
C MET A 176 1.89 -12.74 13.56
N GLY A 177 2.83 -13.10 12.70
CA GLY A 177 2.60 -13.89 11.50
C GLY A 177 2.40 -13.08 10.21
N ALA A 178 2.82 -11.82 10.17
CA ALA A 178 2.99 -11.13 8.90
C ALA A 178 4.19 -11.71 8.15
N ASP A 179 4.03 -11.95 6.84
CA ASP A 179 5.12 -12.37 5.97
C ASP A 179 5.90 -11.17 5.44
N ALA A 180 5.22 -10.04 5.26
CA ALA A 180 5.84 -8.77 4.88
C ALA A 180 5.13 -7.56 5.51
N ILE A 181 5.84 -6.42 5.54
CA ILE A 181 5.34 -5.16 6.08
C ILE A 181 5.48 -4.07 5.03
N ALA A 182 4.40 -3.36 4.76
CA ALA A 182 4.44 -2.16 3.93
C ALA A 182 4.33 -0.90 4.81
N ILE A 183 5.17 0.09 4.53
CA ILE A 183 5.21 1.37 5.25
C ILE A 183 5.04 2.54 4.27
N ALA A 184 4.34 3.58 4.71
CA ALA A 184 4.13 4.79 3.92
C ALA A 184 4.53 6.04 4.71
N SER A 185 3.75 6.41 5.73
CA SER A 185 4.00 7.63 6.51
C SER A 185 5.37 7.66 7.18
N ALA A 186 5.88 6.51 7.62
CA ALA A 186 7.22 6.42 8.20
C ALA A 186 8.30 6.85 7.19
N SER A 187 8.22 6.35 5.96
CA SER A 187 9.13 6.73 4.88
C SER A 187 9.01 8.23 4.53
N LEU A 188 7.78 8.75 4.47
CA LEU A 188 7.56 10.18 4.23
C LEU A 188 8.17 11.05 5.34
N ILE A 189 8.02 10.65 6.61
CA ILE A 189 8.60 11.35 7.77
C ILE A 189 10.14 11.31 7.69
N ALA A 190 10.69 10.15 7.38
CA ALA A 190 12.14 10.01 7.20
C ALA A 190 12.69 10.92 6.10
N VAL A 191 11.96 11.11 5.00
CA VAL A 191 12.37 12.01 3.90
C VAL A 191 12.33 13.47 4.31
N ALA A 192 11.20 13.98 4.78
CA ALA A 192 11.04 15.37 5.21
C ALA A 192 9.65 15.71 5.79
N CYS A 193 8.66 14.81 5.72
CA CYS A 193 7.30 15.11 6.12
C CYS A 193 7.21 15.41 7.62
N GLN A 194 6.65 16.57 7.98
CA GLN A 194 6.43 17.00 9.36
C GLN A 194 4.97 16.91 9.79
N GLN A 195 4.15 16.18 9.03
CA GLN A 195 2.74 15.94 9.32
C GLN A 195 1.86 17.20 9.47
N TYR A 196 2.13 18.24 8.70
CA TYR A 196 1.28 19.44 8.67
C TYR A 196 -0.16 19.17 8.22
N ARG A 197 -0.41 18.02 7.60
CA ARG A 197 -1.75 17.57 7.14
C ARG A 197 -2.41 18.53 6.14
N LEU A 198 -1.60 19.17 5.30
CA LEU A 198 -2.03 20.03 4.19
C LEU A 198 -1.94 19.33 2.83
N CYS A 199 -1.82 18.00 2.83
CA CYS A 199 -1.65 17.20 1.61
C CYS A 199 -2.87 17.27 0.69
N ASP A 200 -4.07 17.33 1.28
CA ASP A 200 -5.34 17.48 0.57
C ASP A 200 -5.42 18.84 -0.16
N LYS A 201 -4.83 19.87 0.41
CA LYS A 201 -4.82 21.23 -0.17
C LYS A 201 -3.69 21.47 -1.17
N GLY A 202 -2.75 20.52 -1.34
CA GLY A 202 -1.58 20.70 -2.21
C GLY A 202 -0.59 21.77 -1.72
N GLN A 203 -0.68 22.21 -0.48
CA GLN A 203 0.12 23.29 0.11
C GLN A 203 1.17 22.76 1.09
N CYS A 204 1.79 21.65 0.78
CA CYS A 204 2.80 21.04 1.63
C CYS A 204 4.04 21.93 1.77
N PRO A 205 4.32 22.52 2.97
CA PRO A 205 5.40 23.48 3.12
C PRO A 205 6.81 22.89 2.99
N VAL A 206 6.93 21.57 3.06
CA VAL A 206 8.22 20.85 2.90
C VAL A 206 8.39 20.22 1.52
N GLY A 207 7.45 20.45 0.60
CA GLY A 207 7.59 20.03 -0.79
C GLY A 207 7.25 18.56 -1.11
N VAL A 208 6.82 17.75 -0.13
CA VAL A 208 6.56 16.31 -0.32
C VAL A 208 5.27 16.04 -1.09
N ALA A 209 4.20 16.80 -0.81
CA ALA A 209 2.87 16.56 -1.37
C ALA A 209 2.28 17.85 -1.94
N THR A 210 2.89 18.37 -3.01
CA THR A 210 2.48 19.60 -3.69
C THR A 210 2.92 19.58 -5.15
N GLN A 211 2.20 20.30 -6.02
CA GLN A 211 2.60 20.58 -7.40
C GLN A 211 3.11 22.02 -7.56
N ASP A 212 3.02 22.86 -6.52
CA ASP A 212 3.60 24.19 -6.53
C ASP A 212 5.11 24.11 -6.69
N LYS A 213 5.68 24.84 -7.67
CA LYS A 213 7.10 24.77 -8.03
C LYS A 213 8.00 25.29 -6.92
N GLU A 214 7.60 26.35 -6.21
CA GLU A 214 8.39 26.92 -5.12
C GLU A 214 8.41 25.97 -3.94
N LEU A 215 7.24 25.44 -3.53
CA LEU A 215 7.16 24.49 -2.42
C LEU A 215 7.92 23.19 -2.76
N ARG A 216 7.80 22.67 -3.97
CA ARG A 216 8.56 21.48 -4.41
C ARG A 216 10.07 21.67 -4.33
N SER A 217 10.58 22.86 -4.61
CA SER A 217 12.01 23.15 -4.57
C SER A 217 12.63 23.01 -3.18
N ARG A 218 11.80 23.01 -2.13
CA ARG A 218 12.22 22.83 -0.73
C ARG A 218 12.62 21.39 -0.41
N LEU A 219 12.07 20.41 -1.14
CA LEU A 219 12.46 19.01 -1.00
C LEU A 219 13.79 18.78 -1.72
N LYS A 220 14.86 18.55 -0.96
CA LYS A 220 16.16 18.16 -1.49
C LYS A 220 16.22 16.65 -1.60
N THR A 221 16.12 16.14 -2.84
CA THR A 221 15.96 14.72 -3.13
C THR A 221 17.12 13.87 -2.61
N ASP A 222 18.34 14.32 -2.78
CA ASP A 222 19.56 13.67 -2.31
C ASP A 222 19.62 13.55 -0.78
N ILE A 223 19.24 14.63 -0.08
CA ILE A 223 19.15 14.64 1.39
C ILE A 223 18.02 13.70 1.84
N GLY A 224 16.88 13.77 1.18
CA GLY A 224 15.73 12.89 1.46
C GLY A 224 16.08 11.42 1.28
N ALA A 225 16.74 11.07 0.19
CA ALA A 225 17.19 9.71 -0.08
C ALA A 225 18.15 9.20 1.01
N LYS A 226 19.16 10.01 1.40
CA LYS A 226 20.08 9.65 2.47
C LYS A 226 19.38 9.42 3.81
N ARG A 227 18.43 10.29 4.17
CA ARG A 227 17.65 10.13 5.41
C ARG A 227 16.81 8.86 5.40
N LEU A 228 16.14 8.57 4.27
CA LEU A 228 15.35 7.33 4.14
C LEU A 228 16.26 6.10 4.24
N THR A 229 17.41 6.09 3.58
CA THR A 229 18.40 5.01 3.68
C THR A 229 18.84 4.79 5.12
N ASN A 230 19.16 5.86 5.85
CA ASN A 230 19.57 5.75 7.25
C ASN A 230 18.44 5.16 8.12
N TYR A 231 17.21 5.62 7.94
CA TYR A 231 16.04 5.11 8.66
C TYR A 231 15.83 3.60 8.40
N LEU A 232 15.91 3.18 7.14
CA LEU A 232 15.73 1.78 6.77
C LEU A 232 16.84 0.89 7.31
N ASN A 233 18.09 1.32 7.20
CA ASN A 233 19.23 0.57 7.72
C ASN A 233 19.18 0.45 9.26
N ALA A 234 18.88 1.52 9.97
CA ALA A 234 18.72 1.49 11.42
C ALA A 234 17.58 0.53 11.82
N SER A 235 16.42 0.64 11.16
CA SER A 235 15.29 -0.24 11.42
C SER A 235 15.64 -1.70 11.17
N LEU A 236 16.38 -2.00 10.10
CA LEU A 236 16.82 -3.36 9.78
C LEU A 236 17.75 -3.95 10.84
N GLU A 237 18.74 -3.17 11.31
CA GLU A 237 19.65 -3.64 12.36
C GLU A 237 18.94 -3.87 13.70
N GLU A 238 17.97 -3.02 14.04
CA GLU A 238 17.14 -3.20 15.23
C GLU A 238 16.26 -4.45 15.12
N ILE A 239 15.64 -4.71 13.95
CA ILE A 239 14.85 -5.95 13.71
C ILE A 239 15.76 -7.19 13.82
N LYS A 240 16.95 -7.16 13.26
CA LYS A 240 17.93 -8.24 13.43
C LYS A 240 18.29 -8.47 14.91
N THR A 241 18.34 -7.40 15.69
CA THR A 241 18.59 -7.50 17.12
C THR A 241 17.42 -8.18 17.84
N PHE A 242 16.17 -7.79 17.53
CA PHE A 242 14.98 -8.50 18.05
C PHE A 242 15.02 -9.98 17.70
N ALA A 243 15.33 -10.33 16.44
CA ALA A 243 15.43 -11.72 16.00
C ALA A 243 16.50 -12.52 16.76
N ARG A 244 17.66 -11.92 17.07
CA ARG A 244 18.74 -12.56 17.83
C ARG A 244 18.32 -12.85 19.29
N ILE A 245 17.72 -11.88 19.96
CA ILE A 245 17.33 -12.04 21.39
C ILE A 245 16.14 -12.97 21.58
N THR A 246 15.31 -13.17 20.55
CA THR A 246 14.16 -14.10 20.59
C THR A 246 14.49 -15.49 20.04
N GLY A 247 15.70 -15.71 19.52
CA GLY A 247 16.10 -16.97 18.92
C GLY A 247 15.45 -17.25 17.54
N THR A 248 14.83 -16.27 16.91
CA THR A 248 14.10 -16.40 15.64
C THR A 248 14.88 -15.90 14.43
N ALA A 249 16.21 -15.75 14.58
CA ALA A 249 17.07 -15.08 13.58
C ALA A 249 16.95 -15.63 12.16
N ALA A 250 16.80 -16.94 12.00
CA ALA A 250 16.75 -17.57 10.67
C ALA A 250 15.45 -17.29 9.92
N SER A 251 14.31 -17.26 10.61
CA SER A 251 12.99 -17.10 9.98
C SER A 251 12.62 -15.63 9.70
N ILE A 252 13.06 -14.70 10.53
CA ILE A 252 12.76 -13.28 10.35
C ILE A 252 13.68 -12.63 9.31
N VAL A 253 14.96 -12.97 9.29
CA VAL A 253 15.93 -12.36 8.36
C VAL A 253 15.63 -12.71 6.90
N SER A 254 15.15 -13.92 6.62
CA SER A 254 14.75 -14.32 5.27
C SER A 254 13.51 -13.56 4.75
N LYS A 255 12.65 -13.09 5.64
CA LYS A 255 11.43 -12.33 5.30
C LYS A 255 11.65 -10.82 5.11
N ILE A 256 12.82 -10.29 5.50
CA ILE A 256 13.11 -8.84 5.48
C ILE A 256 13.69 -8.38 4.14
N ILE A 257 14.11 -9.28 3.27
CA ILE A 257 14.71 -8.94 1.98
C ILE A 257 13.60 -8.77 0.92
N LEU A 258 12.86 -7.68 1.00
CA LEU A 258 12.18 -7.14 -0.18
C LEU A 258 13.09 -6.07 -0.78
N PRO A 259 13.58 -6.24 -2.02
CA PRO A 259 14.36 -5.22 -2.68
C PRO A 259 13.48 -3.98 -2.84
N PHE A 260 13.94 -2.87 -2.30
CA PHE A 260 13.40 -1.55 -2.58
C PHE A 260 13.69 -1.18 -4.04
N SER A 261 12.93 -1.74 -4.96
CA SER A 261 12.81 -1.23 -6.32
C SER A 261 11.45 -0.57 -6.49
N MET A 262 11.13 0.37 -5.60
CA MET A 262 9.96 1.22 -5.78
C MET A 262 10.35 2.66 -5.58
N ILE A 263 10.46 3.33 -6.64
CA ILE A 263 10.21 4.72 -7.02
C ILE A 263 11.19 5.01 -8.16
N ALA A 264 10.80 4.66 -9.37
CA ALA A 264 11.24 5.41 -10.53
C ALA A 264 10.11 6.39 -10.85
N PRO A 265 10.31 7.70 -10.72
CA PRO A 265 9.45 8.66 -11.38
C PRO A 265 9.90 8.72 -12.83
N SER A 266 9.06 8.34 -13.74
CA SER A 266 9.09 8.86 -15.10
C SER A 266 8.08 9.96 -15.25
#